data_53d77ab14ead0c9e7b8f683400d17aaa
#
_entry.id   53d77ab14ead0c9e7b8f683400d17aaa
#
_cell.length_a   1.000
_cell.length_b   1.000
_cell.length_c   1.000
_cell.angle_alpha   90.00
_cell.angle_beta   90.00
_cell.angle_gamma   90.00
#
_symmetry.space_group_name_H-M   'P 1'
#
loop_
_entity.id
_entity.type
_entity.pdbx_description
1 polymer ?
#
loop_
_entity_poly.entity_id
_entity_poly.type
_entity_poly.pdbx_seq_one_letter_code
_entity_poly.pdbx_strand_id
1 'polypeptide(L)'
;VALACVGAAWYGMRKREREAVQKAAALAAQLETQRQENDRLRAEIGYLKIGDRTKVYALALRRLNDYHWQWRVYLPPGKQWHLYQVLGRIPRRGFNDIRNGNGTIDSGEFTIEAFIGRGAFGDSRLVVVTPGRRFSQSIDEGEFEELVKAGHSTGGVGSTKTEVFDAKGPIELVRLRKHPVPGSTADSDEPEFGFMLWFE
;
A
#
# COMPACT_ATOMS: atom_id res chain seq x y z
N VAL A 1 67.58 -18.90 -24.01
CA VAL A 1 66.29 -18.65 -24.74
C VAL A 1 65.11 -19.20 -23.97
N ALA A 2 65.13 -20.38 -23.40
CA ALA A 2 63.98 -20.98 -22.64
C ALA A 2 63.50 -20.17 -21.46
N LEU A 3 64.38 -19.57 -20.64
CA LEU A 3 64.05 -18.75 -19.46
C LEU A 3 63.30 -17.44 -19.84
N ALA A 4 63.61 -16.82 -20.95
CA ALA A 4 62.92 -15.60 -21.42
C ALA A 4 61.45 -15.87 -21.82
N CYS A 5 61.18 -17.04 -22.43
CA CYS A 5 59.82 -17.43 -22.82
C CYS A 5 58.92 -17.72 -21.63
N VAL A 6 59.46 -18.33 -20.55
CA VAL A 6 58.70 -18.60 -19.31
C VAL A 6 58.35 -17.30 -18.56
N GLY A 7 59.27 -16.33 -18.54
CA GLY A 7 59.02 -15.02 -17.93
C GLY A 7 57.95 -14.21 -18.68
N ALA A 8 57.94 -14.22 -19.99
CA ALA A 8 56.93 -13.54 -20.79
C ALA A 8 55.52 -14.15 -20.63
N ALA A 9 55.46 -15.49 -20.62
CA ALA A 9 54.19 -16.20 -20.38
C ALA A 9 53.61 -15.90 -19.00
N TRP A 10 54.43 -15.92 -17.97
CA TRP A 10 54.05 -15.62 -16.60
C TRP A 10 53.62 -14.17 -16.43
N TYR A 11 54.28 -13.22 -17.04
CA TYR A 11 53.92 -11.82 -17.05
C TYR A 11 52.56 -11.60 -17.75
N GLY A 12 52.35 -12.25 -18.87
CA GLY A 12 51.09 -12.20 -19.63
C GLY A 12 49.91 -12.78 -18.83
N MET A 13 50.15 -13.86 -18.08
CA MET A 13 49.13 -14.48 -17.23
C MET A 13 48.73 -13.57 -16.04
N ARG A 14 49.71 -12.99 -15.36
CA ARG A 14 49.43 -12.00 -14.27
C ARG A 14 48.73 -10.74 -14.75
N LYS A 15 49.04 -10.26 -15.95
CA LYS A 15 48.34 -9.12 -16.53
C LYS A 15 46.88 -9.45 -16.81
N ARG A 16 46.56 -10.59 -17.39
CA ARG A 16 45.20 -11.07 -17.64
C ARG A 16 44.41 -11.26 -16.32
N GLU A 17 45.05 -11.79 -15.33
CA GLU A 17 44.42 -11.97 -13.97
C GLU A 17 44.06 -10.61 -13.37
N ARG A 18 44.96 -9.63 -13.40
CA ARG A 18 44.67 -8.26 -12.93
C ARG A 18 43.53 -7.60 -13.70
N GLU A 19 43.50 -7.74 -15.00
CA GLU A 19 42.44 -7.22 -15.86
C GLU A 19 41.09 -7.90 -15.57
N ALA A 20 41.09 -9.21 -15.33
CA ALA A 20 39.90 -9.95 -14.93
C ALA A 20 39.35 -9.49 -13.53
N VAL A 21 40.24 -9.31 -12.57
CA VAL A 21 39.89 -8.81 -11.25
C VAL A 21 39.32 -7.39 -11.32
N GLN A 22 39.93 -6.50 -12.11
CA GLN A 22 39.42 -5.15 -12.33
C GLN A 22 38.06 -5.13 -13.00
N LYS A 23 37.85 -5.96 -14.02
CA LYS A 23 36.54 -6.10 -14.67
C LYS A 23 35.47 -6.65 -13.72
N ALA A 24 35.83 -7.66 -12.92
CA ALA A 24 34.90 -8.19 -11.91
C ALA A 24 34.50 -7.14 -10.85
N ALA A 25 35.48 -6.35 -10.39
CA ALA A 25 35.20 -5.25 -9.44
C ALA A 25 34.32 -4.15 -10.08
N ALA A 26 34.57 -3.79 -11.34
CA ALA A 26 33.76 -2.81 -12.05
C ALA A 26 32.31 -3.30 -12.27
N LEU A 27 32.13 -4.57 -12.65
CA LEU A 27 30.81 -5.20 -12.78
C LEU A 27 30.05 -5.26 -11.43
N ALA A 28 30.76 -5.60 -10.36
CA ALA A 28 30.16 -5.61 -9.02
C ALA A 28 29.68 -4.22 -8.60
N ALA A 29 30.46 -3.18 -8.85
CA ALA A 29 30.07 -1.80 -8.59
C ALA A 29 28.87 -1.36 -9.44
N GLN A 30 28.82 -1.74 -10.72
CA GLN A 30 27.67 -1.46 -11.59
C GLN A 30 26.39 -2.16 -11.10
N LEU A 31 26.49 -3.43 -10.70
CA LEU A 31 25.37 -4.18 -10.14
C LEU A 31 24.82 -3.53 -8.87
N GLU A 32 25.71 -3.07 -7.99
CA GLU A 32 25.30 -2.40 -6.76
C GLU A 32 24.59 -1.07 -7.05
N THR A 33 25.14 -0.27 -7.97
CA THR A 33 24.50 0.98 -8.41
C THR A 33 23.11 0.73 -9.02
N GLN A 34 22.98 -0.30 -9.87
CA GLN A 34 21.70 -0.67 -10.46
C GLN A 34 20.70 -1.17 -9.42
N ARG A 35 21.14 -1.91 -8.40
CA ARG A 35 20.29 -2.32 -7.26
C ARG A 35 19.77 -1.13 -6.48
N GLN A 36 20.65 -0.21 -6.12
CA GLN A 36 20.26 1.00 -5.38
C GLN A 36 19.27 1.86 -6.17
N GLU A 37 19.51 2.07 -7.47
CA GLU A 37 18.58 2.80 -8.33
C GLU A 37 17.24 2.07 -8.49
N ASN A 38 17.25 0.76 -8.64
CA ASN A 38 16.02 -0.04 -8.69
C ASN A 38 15.23 0.03 -7.38
N ASP A 39 15.91 -0.03 -6.25
CA ASP A 39 15.27 0.10 -4.92
C ASP A 39 14.70 1.51 -4.70
N ARG A 40 15.40 2.54 -5.18
CA ARG A 40 14.90 3.92 -5.19
C ARG A 40 13.64 4.05 -6.04
N LEU A 41 13.68 3.60 -7.29
CA LEU A 41 12.52 3.65 -8.19
C LEU A 41 11.34 2.85 -7.63
N ARG A 42 11.60 1.67 -7.05
CA ARG A 42 10.57 0.87 -6.39
C ARG A 42 9.92 1.60 -5.22
N ALA A 43 10.71 2.32 -4.42
CA ALA A 43 10.18 3.13 -3.33
C ALA A 43 9.32 4.30 -3.85
N GLU A 44 9.74 4.95 -4.95
CA GLU A 44 9.00 6.06 -5.57
C GLU A 44 7.65 5.63 -6.16
N ILE A 45 7.59 4.46 -6.80
CA ILE A 45 6.35 3.92 -7.39
C ILE A 45 5.49 3.13 -6.39
N GLY A 46 5.92 3.02 -5.12
CA GLY A 46 5.19 2.28 -4.10
C GLY A 46 5.20 0.76 -4.32
N TYR A 47 6.36 0.16 -4.42
CA TYR A 47 6.52 -1.27 -4.61
C TYR A 47 6.35 -2.05 -3.29
N LEU A 48 5.56 -3.13 -3.33
CA LEU A 48 5.43 -4.05 -2.20
C LEU A 48 6.66 -4.95 -2.05
N LYS A 49 7.25 -4.98 -0.86
CA LYS A 49 8.32 -5.92 -0.52
C LYS A 49 7.69 -7.22 0.02
N ILE A 50 7.36 -8.14 -0.87
CA ILE A 50 6.75 -9.42 -0.52
C ILE A 50 7.86 -10.42 -0.18
N GLY A 51 7.96 -10.79 1.12
CA GLY A 51 8.91 -11.79 1.60
C GLY A 51 8.28 -13.18 1.77
N ASP A 52 7.07 -13.23 2.31
CA ASP A 52 6.32 -14.46 2.56
C ASP A 52 4.96 -14.39 1.83
N ARG A 53 4.81 -15.23 0.81
CA ARG A 53 3.59 -15.24 -0.02
C ARG A 53 2.34 -15.80 0.68
N THR A 54 2.45 -16.25 1.91
CA THR A 54 1.29 -16.68 2.73
C THR A 54 0.70 -15.52 3.56
N LYS A 55 1.36 -14.37 3.59
CA LYS A 55 0.97 -13.16 4.30
C LYS A 55 0.29 -12.16 3.37
N VAL A 56 -0.49 -11.26 3.96
CA VAL A 56 -1.01 -10.08 3.27
C VAL A 56 -0.01 -8.94 3.42
N TYR A 57 0.20 -8.22 2.36
CA TYR A 57 1.03 -7.01 2.35
C TYR A 57 0.20 -5.84 1.86
N ALA A 58 0.33 -4.72 2.53
CA ALA A 58 -0.29 -3.48 2.12
C ALA A 58 0.68 -2.31 2.25
N LEU A 59 0.58 -1.37 1.34
CA LEU A 59 1.39 -0.17 1.29
C LEU A 59 0.49 0.99 0.90
N ALA A 60 0.37 1.99 1.77
CA ALA A 60 -0.30 3.22 1.42
C ALA A 60 0.58 4.01 0.43
N LEU A 61 0.02 4.34 -0.71
CA LEU A 61 0.64 5.20 -1.71
C LEU A 61 0.42 6.66 -1.32
N ARG A 62 1.08 7.57 -2.04
CA ARG A 62 0.96 8.99 -1.77
C ARG A 62 -0.50 9.45 -1.90
N ARG A 63 -1.00 10.12 -0.88
CA ARG A 63 -2.33 10.76 -0.91
C ARG A 63 -2.31 11.94 -1.85
N LEU A 64 -3.35 12.09 -2.67
CA LEU A 64 -3.54 13.27 -3.50
C LEU A 64 -4.23 14.40 -2.72
N ASN A 65 -5.09 14.03 -1.78
CA ASN A 65 -5.73 14.93 -0.81
C ASN A 65 -6.18 14.13 0.43
N ASP A 66 -6.78 14.79 1.41
CA ASP A 66 -7.20 14.18 2.69
C ASP A 66 -8.31 13.14 2.56
N TYR A 67 -9.02 13.12 1.41
CA TYR A 67 -10.14 12.22 1.13
C TYR A 67 -9.88 11.28 -0.04
N HIS A 68 -8.62 11.13 -0.43
CA HIS A 68 -8.20 10.27 -1.50
C HIS A 68 -7.09 9.34 -1.04
N TRP A 69 -7.38 8.07 -0.96
CA TRP A 69 -6.47 7.02 -0.52
C TRP A 69 -6.20 6.07 -1.67
N GLN A 70 -4.99 5.62 -1.73
CA GLN A 70 -4.56 4.59 -2.67
C GLN A 70 -3.61 3.63 -1.96
N TRP A 71 -3.85 2.34 -2.13
CA TRP A 71 -3.02 1.28 -1.57
C TRP A 71 -2.61 0.31 -2.65
N ARG A 72 -1.37 -0.14 -2.57
CA ARG A 72 -0.92 -1.34 -3.23
C ARG A 72 -1.03 -2.50 -2.25
N VAL A 73 -1.70 -3.57 -2.65
CA VAL A 73 -2.04 -4.69 -1.79
C VAL A 73 -1.62 -5.99 -2.48
N TYR A 74 -1.09 -6.94 -1.71
CA TYR A 74 -0.93 -8.32 -2.11
C TYR A 74 -1.79 -9.21 -1.21
N LEU A 75 -2.66 -9.99 -1.81
CA LEU A 75 -3.49 -11.01 -1.15
C LEU A 75 -2.98 -12.40 -1.51
N PRO A 76 -2.64 -13.25 -0.52
CA PRO A 76 -2.17 -14.60 -0.79
C PRO A 76 -3.25 -15.47 -1.41
N PRO A 77 -2.87 -16.47 -2.24
CA PRO A 77 -3.80 -17.46 -2.77
C PRO A 77 -4.30 -18.41 -1.67
N GLY A 78 -5.33 -19.21 -2.01
CA GLY A 78 -5.87 -20.24 -1.12
C GLY A 78 -7.03 -19.82 -0.23
N LYS A 79 -7.42 -18.55 -0.27
CA LYS A 79 -8.59 -17.99 0.42
C LYS A 79 -9.38 -17.11 -0.55
N GLN A 80 -10.69 -17.11 -0.42
CA GLN A 80 -11.56 -16.14 -1.08
C GLN A 80 -11.56 -14.86 -0.24
N TRP A 81 -11.12 -13.77 -0.84
CA TRP A 81 -11.06 -12.48 -0.19
C TRP A 81 -12.28 -11.64 -0.48
N HIS A 82 -12.80 -10.99 0.55
CA HIS A 82 -13.91 -10.05 0.44
C HIS A 82 -13.44 -8.67 0.85
N LEU A 83 -13.77 -7.67 0.05
CA LEU A 83 -13.60 -6.27 0.42
C LEU A 83 -14.92 -5.74 0.97
N TYR A 84 -14.87 -5.17 2.14
CA TYR A 84 -16.00 -4.56 2.82
C TYR A 84 -15.79 -3.07 2.95
N GLN A 85 -16.87 -2.32 2.79
CA GLN A 85 -16.90 -0.90 3.07
C GLN A 85 -18.11 -0.55 3.92
N VAL A 86 -17.98 0.46 4.74
CA VAL A 86 -19.09 1.09 5.46
C VAL A 86 -18.91 2.59 5.43
N LEU A 87 -19.94 3.29 5.02
CA LEU A 87 -20.11 4.72 5.19
C LEU A 87 -21.30 4.90 6.15
N GLY A 88 -21.09 5.59 7.26
CA GLY A 88 -22.10 5.75 8.32
C GLY A 88 -21.46 5.70 9.71
N ARG A 89 -22.13 5.07 10.66
CA ARG A 89 -21.60 4.95 12.02
C ARG A 89 -20.47 3.92 12.10
N ILE A 90 -19.25 4.39 12.35
CA ILE A 90 -18.03 3.61 12.44
C ILE A 90 -17.60 3.45 13.89
N PRO A 91 -17.38 2.21 14.38
CA PRO A 91 -16.91 1.99 15.75
C PRO A 91 -15.46 2.49 15.90
N ARG A 92 -15.10 2.87 17.12
CA ARG A 92 -13.73 3.30 17.43
C ARG A 92 -12.73 2.15 17.29
N ARG A 93 -13.15 0.95 17.67
CA ARG A 93 -12.33 -0.27 17.60
C ARG A 93 -13.14 -1.41 17.00
N GLY A 94 -12.44 -2.41 16.47
CA GLY A 94 -13.09 -3.55 15.86
C GLY A 94 -13.71 -3.23 14.49
N PHE A 95 -14.60 -4.07 14.01
CA PHE A 95 -15.23 -3.96 12.71
C PHE A 95 -16.73 -3.79 12.83
N ASN A 96 -17.34 -3.18 11.84
CA ASN A 96 -18.78 -2.98 11.82
C ASN A 96 -19.49 -4.30 11.51
N ASP A 97 -20.60 -4.57 12.20
CA ASP A 97 -21.47 -5.73 11.92
C ASP A 97 -22.22 -5.56 10.59
N ILE A 98 -22.48 -4.32 10.18
CA ILE A 98 -23.08 -4.02 8.88
C ILE A 98 -21.98 -4.10 7.83
N ARG A 99 -22.06 -5.12 6.99
CA ARG A 99 -21.07 -5.42 5.95
C ARG A 99 -21.65 -5.11 4.59
N ASN A 100 -21.39 -3.92 4.08
CA ASN A 100 -21.65 -3.64 2.67
C ASN A 100 -20.49 -4.23 1.86
N GLY A 101 -20.66 -5.45 1.36
CA GLY A 101 -19.63 -6.14 0.59
C GLY A 101 -19.48 -5.53 -0.81
N ASN A 102 -18.27 -5.15 -1.18
CA ASN A 102 -17.92 -4.79 -2.57
C ASN A 102 -17.66 -6.03 -3.43
N GLY A 103 -17.92 -7.21 -2.90
CA GLY A 103 -17.75 -8.50 -3.57
C GLY A 103 -16.38 -9.13 -3.31
N THR A 104 -16.16 -10.24 -3.99
CA THR A 104 -14.92 -11.01 -3.93
C THR A 104 -13.82 -10.32 -4.72
N ILE A 105 -12.59 -10.42 -4.23
CA ILE A 105 -11.37 -9.97 -4.90
C ILE A 105 -10.45 -11.16 -5.10
N ASP A 106 -9.84 -11.24 -6.26
CA ASP A 106 -8.88 -12.29 -6.57
C ASP A 106 -7.58 -12.08 -5.79
N SER A 107 -6.90 -13.20 -5.50
CA SER A 107 -5.56 -13.16 -4.93
C SER A 107 -4.56 -12.58 -5.94
N GLY A 108 -3.47 -11.99 -5.43
CA GLY A 108 -2.43 -11.38 -6.25
C GLY A 108 -2.07 -9.97 -5.78
N GLU A 109 -1.25 -9.30 -6.57
CA GLU A 109 -0.86 -7.91 -6.32
C GLU A 109 -1.68 -6.95 -7.20
N PHE A 110 -2.28 -5.94 -6.57
CA PHE A 110 -3.10 -4.94 -7.25
C PHE A 110 -3.16 -3.64 -6.45
N THR A 111 -3.77 -2.63 -7.07
CA THR A 111 -4.03 -1.34 -6.44
C THR A 111 -5.51 -1.20 -6.11
N ILE A 112 -5.79 -0.63 -4.93
CA ILE A 112 -7.10 -0.19 -4.50
C ILE A 112 -7.05 1.31 -4.33
N GLU A 113 -8.11 1.96 -4.76
CA GLU A 113 -8.31 3.39 -4.61
C GLU A 113 -9.65 3.65 -3.95
N ALA A 114 -9.69 4.57 -3.00
CA ALA A 114 -10.92 5.06 -2.42
C ALA A 114 -10.88 6.58 -2.36
N PHE A 115 -11.96 7.22 -2.73
CA PHE A 115 -12.07 8.66 -2.59
C PHE A 115 -13.49 9.10 -2.22
N ILE A 116 -13.55 10.17 -1.44
CA ILE A 116 -14.77 10.88 -1.10
C ILE A 116 -14.69 12.25 -1.73
N GLY A 117 -15.68 12.61 -2.52
CA GLY A 117 -15.66 13.88 -3.24
C GLY A 117 -16.93 14.15 -4.03
N ARG A 118 -16.96 15.30 -4.69
CA ARG A 118 -18.07 15.67 -5.56
C ARG A 118 -17.91 15.03 -6.93
N GLY A 119 -18.96 14.39 -7.40
CA GLY A 119 -19.08 13.87 -8.74
C GLY A 119 -19.22 14.98 -9.80
N ALA A 120 -19.18 14.60 -11.07
CA ALA A 120 -19.30 15.53 -12.20
C ALA A 120 -20.63 16.33 -12.22
N PHE A 121 -21.65 15.82 -11.58
CA PHE A 121 -22.98 16.47 -11.46
C PHE A 121 -23.19 17.22 -10.14
N GLY A 122 -22.10 17.39 -9.35
CA GLY A 122 -22.14 18.12 -8.08
C GLY A 122 -22.61 17.27 -6.89
N ASP A 123 -23.01 16.03 -7.09
CA ASP A 123 -23.39 15.10 -6.05
C ASP A 123 -22.17 14.57 -5.28
N SER A 124 -22.31 14.42 -3.98
CA SER A 124 -21.26 13.89 -3.11
C SER A 124 -21.25 12.37 -3.15
N ARG A 125 -20.08 11.77 -3.32
CA ARG A 125 -19.93 10.33 -3.49
C ARG A 125 -18.70 9.77 -2.78
N LEU A 126 -18.88 8.57 -2.23
CA LEU A 126 -17.78 7.65 -1.95
C LEU A 126 -17.59 6.76 -3.18
N VAL A 127 -16.37 6.65 -3.65
CA VAL A 127 -16.01 5.74 -4.74
C VAL A 127 -14.87 4.85 -4.29
N VAL A 128 -15.00 3.53 -4.52
CA VAL A 128 -13.95 2.53 -4.31
C VAL A 128 -13.69 1.84 -5.63
N VAL A 129 -12.43 1.85 -6.06
CA VAL A 129 -11.96 1.22 -7.31
C VAL A 129 -11.04 0.07 -6.96
N THR A 130 -11.34 -1.08 -7.54
CA THR A 130 -10.54 -2.30 -7.44
C THR A 130 -10.27 -2.85 -8.84
N PRO A 131 -9.41 -3.85 -9.03
CA PRO A 131 -9.25 -4.48 -10.33
C PRO A 131 -10.58 -4.96 -10.92
N GLY A 132 -10.92 -4.42 -12.09
CA GLY A 132 -12.14 -4.80 -12.82
C GLY A 132 -13.47 -4.31 -12.22
N ARG A 133 -13.49 -3.58 -11.11
CA ARG A 133 -14.72 -3.11 -10.47
C ARG A 133 -14.60 -1.70 -9.92
N ARG A 134 -15.72 -0.97 -10.02
CA ARG A 134 -15.88 0.34 -9.40
C ARG A 134 -17.19 0.34 -8.62
N PHE A 135 -17.11 0.72 -7.37
CA PHE A 135 -18.28 0.89 -6.50
C PHE A 135 -18.47 2.37 -6.25
N SER A 136 -19.71 2.82 -6.26
CA SER A 136 -20.04 4.21 -5.97
C SER A 136 -21.27 4.26 -5.10
N GLN A 137 -21.18 5.02 -4.01
CA GLN A 137 -22.27 5.25 -3.07
C GLN A 137 -22.47 6.77 -2.93
N SER A 138 -23.70 7.24 -3.10
CA SER A 138 -24.04 8.63 -2.85
C SER A 138 -23.95 8.93 -1.35
N ILE A 139 -23.50 10.14 -1.02
CA ILE A 139 -23.41 10.68 0.33
C ILE A 139 -24.40 11.83 0.41
N ASP A 140 -25.18 11.89 1.48
CA ASP A 140 -25.99 13.06 1.75
C ASP A 140 -25.11 14.31 1.91
N GLU A 141 -25.56 15.46 1.42
CA GLU A 141 -24.76 16.67 1.44
C GLU A 141 -24.43 17.13 2.86
N GLY A 142 -25.34 16.94 3.81
CA GLY A 142 -25.10 17.23 5.21
C GLY A 142 -24.04 16.32 5.83
N GLU A 143 -24.09 15.02 5.51
CA GLU A 143 -23.10 14.04 5.91
C GLU A 143 -21.72 14.32 5.31
N PHE A 144 -21.69 14.71 4.02
CA PHE A 144 -20.46 15.09 3.34
C PHE A 144 -19.82 16.33 3.99
N GLU A 145 -20.61 17.37 4.23
CA GLU A 145 -20.11 18.57 4.93
C GLU A 145 -19.63 18.28 6.33
N GLU A 146 -20.29 17.40 7.07
CA GLU A 146 -19.82 16.95 8.38
C GLU A 146 -18.46 16.26 8.30
N LEU A 147 -18.28 15.36 7.33
CA LEU A 147 -16.98 14.70 7.11
C LEU A 147 -15.89 15.72 6.80
N VAL A 148 -16.17 16.70 5.95
CA VAL A 148 -15.17 17.67 5.48
C VAL A 148 -14.82 18.70 6.55
N LYS A 149 -15.82 19.18 7.32
CA LYS A 149 -15.63 20.27 8.30
C LYS A 149 -15.05 19.83 9.65
N ALA A 150 -15.32 18.61 10.05
CA ALA A 150 -15.05 18.20 11.44
C ALA A 150 -13.60 17.77 11.70
N GLY A 151 -12.74 17.73 10.69
CA GLY A 151 -11.45 17.06 10.81
C GLY A 151 -11.64 15.55 11.06
N HIS A 152 -10.61 14.74 10.90
CA HIS A 152 -10.75 13.31 11.10
C HIS A 152 -9.52 12.68 11.71
N SER A 153 -9.75 11.62 12.50
CA SER A 153 -8.71 10.65 12.79
C SER A 153 -8.74 9.57 11.72
N THR A 154 -7.58 9.24 11.20
CA THR A 154 -7.41 8.12 10.26
C THR A 154 -6.70 6.99 10.97
N GLY A 155 -7.24 5.77 10.86
CA GLY A 155 -6.57 4.52 11.20
C GLY A 155 -6.33 3.69 9.94
N GLY A 156 -5.78 2.50 10.11
CA GLY A 156 -5.50 1.55 9.03
C GLY A 156 -4.10 1.67 8.46
N VAL A 157 -3.91 1.17 7.24
CA VAL A 157 -2.63 1.21 6.52
C VAL A 157 -2.30 2.66 6.17
N GLY A 158 -1.46 3.28 6.98
CA GLY A 158 -1.12 4.71 6.85
C GLY A 158 0.35 4.99 6.55
N SER A 159 1.19 3.98 6.60
CA SER A 159 2.64 4.09 6.40
C SER A 159 3.01 4.07 4.91
N THR A 160 4.04 4.84 4.54
CA THR A 160 4.73 4.71 3.24
C THR A 160 5.65 3.48 3.17
N LYS A 161 5.61 2.62 4.20
CA LYS A 161 6.33 1.36 4.25
C LYS A 161 5.36 0.21 4.10
N THR A 162 5.84 -0.89 3.50
CA THR A 162 5.05 -2.13 3.42
C THR A 162 4.72 -2.64 4.81
N GLU A 163 3.43 -2.74 5.12
CA GLU A 163 2.91 -3.39 6.32
C GLU A 163 2.56 -4.84 6.00
N VAL A 164 2.73 -5.73 6.98
CA VAL A 164 2.55 -7.18 6.83
C VAL A 164 1.52 -7.66 7.84
N PHE A 165 0.55 -8.43 7.36
CA PHE A 165 -0.56 -8.92 8.16
C PHE A 165 -0.72 -10.43 8.02
N ASP A 166 -1.26 -11.06 9.06
CA ASP A 166 -1.71 -12.44 8.97
C ASP A 166 -2.98 -12.55 8.12
N ALA A 167 -3.05 -13.56 7.26
CA ALA A 167 -4.21 -13.79 6.40
C ALA A 167 -5.46 -14.30 7.15
N LYS A 168 -5.39 -14.50 8.47
CA LYS A 168 -6.45 -15.12 9.28
C LYS A 168 -7.51 -14.15 9.79
N GLY A 169 -7.21 -12.86 9.85
CA GLY A 169 -8.11 -11.84 10.40
C GLY A 169 -8.46 -10.76 9.40
N PRO A 170 -9.40 -9.90 9.75
CA PRO A 170 -9.72 -8.72 8.96
C PRO A 170 -8.57 -7.72 8.96
N ILE A 171 -8.34 -7.08 7.82
CA ILE A 171 -7.24 -6.15 7.59
C ILE A 171 -7.81 -4.80 7.20
N GLU A 172 -7.66 -3.85 8.07
CA GLU A 172 -8.15 -2.49 7.90
C GLU A 172 -7.23 -1.70 6.97
N LEU A 173 -7.78 -1.17 5.88
CA LEU A 173 -7.07 -0.27 4.97
C LEU A 173 -7.19 1.19 5.42
N VAL A 174 -8.40 1.59 5.79
CA VAL A 174 -8.68 2.93 6.30
C VAL A 174 -9.84 2.91 7.28
N ARG A 175 -9.73 3.75 8.30
CA ARG A 175 -10.80 4.12 9.22
C ARG A 175 -10.80 5.64 9.37
N LEU A 176 -11.76 6.27 8.73
CA LEU A 176 -12.01 7.70 8.83
C LEU A 176 -13.15 7.91 9.81
N ARG A 177 -12.93 8.67 10.86
CA ARG A 177 -13.97 9.03 11.85
C ARG A 177 -13.93 10.52 12.10
N LYS A 178 -15.07 11.10 12.40
CA LYS A 178 -15.18 12.47 12.86
C LYS A 178 -14.31 12.67 14.11
N HIS A 179 -13.58 13.77 14.19
CA HIS A 179 -12.88 14.12 15.43
C HIS A 179 -13.89 14.44 16.51
N PRO A 180 -13.72 13.94 17.73
CA PRO A 180 -14.53 14.38 18.84
C PRO A 180 -14.40 15.90 19.02
N VAL A 181 -15.52 16.58 19.23
CA VAL A 181 -15.52 18.01 19.49
C VAL A 181 -14.69 18.29 20.74
N PRO A 182 -13.81 19.32 20.77
CA PRO A 182 -13.08 19.69 21.98
C PRO A 182 -14.04 19.89 23.16
N GLY A 183 -13.87 19.13 24.27
CA GLY A 183 -14.76 19.15 25.42
C GLY A 183 -15.79 18.03 25.46
N SER A 184 -15.99 17.25 24.39
CA SER A 184 -16.66 15.95 24.50
C SER A 184 -15.72 14.98 25.24
N THR A 185 -16.29 14.12 26.07
CA THR A 185 -15.50 13.04 26.69
C THR A 185 -14.95 12.15 25.58
N ALA A 186 -13.69 12.41 25.20
CA ALA A 186 -12.99 11.78 24.06
C ALA A 186 -12.89 10.25 24.15
N ASP A 187 -13.52 9.64 25.12
CA ASP A 187 -13.46 8.23 25.47
C ASP A 187 -14.76 7.46 25.18
N SER A 188 -15.74 8.07 24.54
CA SER A 188 -16.93 7.31 24.17
C SER A 188 -16.57 6.31 23.05
N ASP A 189 -16.77 5.02 23.31
CA ASP A 189 -16.70 3.96 22.30
C ASP A 189 -17.90 4.03 21.33
N GLU A 190 -18.72 5.09 21.42
CA GLU A 190 -19.88 5.27 20.55
C GLU A 190 -19.46 5.39 19.08
N PRO A 191 -20.19 4.70 18.20
CA PRO A 191 -19.95 4.80 16.77
C PRO A 191 -20.22 6.23 16.28
N GLU A 192 -19.26 6.79 15.57
CA GLU A 192 -19.36 8.11 14.94
C GLU A 192 -19.47 8.01 13.42
N PHE A 193 -20.03 9.04 12.80
CA PHE A 193 -20.12 9.08 11.34
C PHE A 193 -18.71 9.06 10.72
N GLY A 194 -18.53 8.22 9.69
CA GLY A 194 -17.25 8.03 9.06
C GLY A 194 -17.26 7.03 7.92
N PHE A 195 -16.08 6.64 7.51
CA PHE A 195 -15.85 5.66 6.45
C PHE A 195 -14.82 4.61 6.92
N MET A 196 -15.09 3.36 6.59
CA MET A 196 -14.18 2.25 6.86
C MET A 196 -14.09 1.30 5.66
N LEU A 197 -12.87 0.84 5.35
CA LEU A 197 -12.58 -0.11 4.28
C LEU A 197 -11.64 -1.19 4.80
N TRP A 198 -11.99 -2.48 4.60
CA TRP A 198 -11.17 -3.60 5.07
C TRP A 198 -11.35 -4.86 4.23
N PHE A 199 -10.40 -5.78 4.34
CA PHE A 199 -10.48 -7.14 3.81
C PHE A 199 -10.82 -8.16 4.90
N GLU A 200 -11.49 -9.24 4.49
CA GLU A 200 -11.68 -10.45 5.30
C GLU A 200 -11.62 -11.72 4.45
#